data_84d7c8a49baf7857f0ba62d016b4f669
#
_entry.id   84d7c8a49baf7857f0ba62d016b4f669
#
_cell.length_a   1.000
_cell.length_b   1.000
_cell.length_c   1.000
_cell.angle_alpha   90.00
_cell.angle_beta   90.00
_cell.angle_gamma   90.00
#
_symmetry.space_group_name_H-M   'P 1'
#
loop_
_entity.id
_entity.type
_entity.pdbx_description
1 polymer ?
#
loop_
_entity_poly.entity_id
_entity_poly.type
_entity_poly.pdbx_seq_one_letter_code
_entity_poly.pdbx_strand_id
1 'polypeptide(L)'
;FTVADDVKAQIEFNPEVVKSYRLSGYENRMLNNEDFDDDRKDAGEIGAGTDVVALFEIEPVSGRVDPHASPFEVRIRYKEPGESESKLFTKSTLDTGPDGSASTDFGFACSVAAFGHLLRNSEYTGDATIGTVLALAQKNLGRDPGGYRQEYISLLKKYQRLAG
;
A
#
# COMPACT_ATOMS: atom_id res chain seq x y z
N PHE A 1 14.65 -0.65 18.51
CA PHE A 1 15.27 -1.97 18.27
C PHE A 1 14.57 -2.65 17.09
N THR A 2 15.33 -3.43 16.34
CA THR A 2 14.83 -4.22 15.22
C THR A 2 13.96 -5.35 15.73
N VAL A 3 12.82 -5.59 15.08
CA VAL A 3 11.89 -6.69 15.41
C VAL A 3 11.87 -7.77 14.34
N ALA A 4 12.32 -7.44 13.12
CA ALA A 4 12.48 -8.38 12.02
C ALA A 4 13.56 -7.88 11.05
N ASP A 5 14.43 -8.80 10.64
CA ASP A 5 15.50 -8.58 9.66
C ASP A 5 15.10 -9.20 8.32
N ASP A 6 15.68 -8.69 7.23
CA ASP A 6 15.51 -9.21 5.87
C ASP A 6 14.04 -9.40 5.46
N VAL A 7 13.20 -8.42 5.76
CA VAL A 7 11.77 -8.50 5.50
C VAL A 7 11.47 -8.30 4.02
N LYS A 8 10.92 -9.32 3.39
CA LYS A 8 10.44 -9.34 2.00
C LYS A 8 8.95 -9.56 1.98
N ALA A 9 8.22 -8.73 1.26
CA ALA A 9 6.79 -8.87 1.06
C ALA A 9 6.48 -9.12 -0.41
N GLN A 10 5.66 -10.12 -0.68
CA GLN A 10 5.15 -10.46 -2.01
C GLN A 10 3.64 -10.56 -1.96
N ILE A 11 2.97 -10.10 -3.01
CA ILE A 11 1.54 -10.27 -3.20
C ILE A 11 1.32 -11.10 -4.45
N GLU A 12 0.60 -12.21 -4.29
CA GLU A 12 0.17 -13.07 -5.39
C GLU A 12 -1.29 -12.79 -5.68
N PHE A 13 -1.58 -12.20 -6.84
CA PHE A 13 -2.94 -11.91 -7.25
C PHE A 13 -3.58 -13.13 -7.91
N ASN A 14 -4.83 -13.38 -7.57
CA ASN A 14 -5.63 -14.44 -8.18
C ASN A 14 -6.12 -14.00 -9.57
N PRO A 15 -5.67 -14.62 -10.67
CA PRO A 15 -6.04 -14.21 -12.02
C PRO A 15 -7.52 -14.46 -12.36
N GLU A 16 -8.23 -15.28 -11.59
CA GLU A 16 -9.68 -15.47 -11.74
C GLU A 16 -10.49 -14.28 -11.18
N VAL A 17 -9.87 -13.47 -10.33
CA VAL A 17 -10.49 -12.33 -9.65
C VAL A 17 -9.91 -11.01 -10.11
N VAL A 18 -8.60 -10.95 -10.32
CA VAL A 18 -7.85 -9.74 -10.66
C VAL A 18 -7.28 -9.88 -12.07
N LYS A 19 -7.78 -9.06 -13.00
CA LYS A 19 -7.37 -9.03 -14.39
C LYS A 19 -5.99 -8.37 -14.57
N SER A 20 -5.78 -7.26 -13.87
CA SER A 20 -4.52 -6.53 -13.84
C SER A 20 -4.33 -5.81 -12.52
N TYR A 21 -3.08 -5.52 -12.20
CA TYR A 21 -2.73 -4.81 -10.98
C TYR A 21 -1.48 -3.94 -11.19
N ARG A 22 -1.34 -2.93 -10.34
CA ARG A 22 -0.19 -2.03 -10.33
C ARG A 22 0.12 -1.57 -8.90
N LEU A 23 1.39 -1.64 -8.50
CA LEU A 23 1.85 -1.03 -7.26
C LEU A 23 1.85 0.49 -7.41
N SER A 24 1.26 1.20 -6.45
CA SER A 24 1.22 2.65 -6.40
C SER A 24 2.35 3.19 -5.52
N GLY A 25 3.40 3.68 -6.13
CA GLY A 25 4.64 4.07 -5.44
C GLY A 25 5.60 2.89 -5.25
N TYR A 26 6.75 3.16 -4.67
CA TYR A 26 7.83 2.16 -4.45
C TYR A 26 8.38 1.48 -5.72
N GLU A 27 8.12 2.00 -6.91
CA GLU A 27 8.50 1.39 -8.19
C GLU A 27 10.02 1.13 -8.28
N ASN A 28 10.82 1.91 -7.57
CA ASN A 28 12.29 1.78 -7.53
C ASN A 28 12.79 0.81 -6.44
N ARG A 29 11.89 0.15 -5.71
CA ARG A 29 12.22 -0.77 -4.60
C ARG A 29 11.57 -2.14 -4.77
N MET A 30 11.19 -2.49 -5.99
CA MET A 30 10.66 -3.80 -6.30
C MET A 30 11.79 -4.82 -6.32
N LEU A 31 11.60 -5.93 -5.61
CA LEU A 31 12.43 -7.13 -5.73
C LEU A 31 11.94 -7.97 -6.91
N ASN A 32 12.86 -8.67 -7.57
CA ASN A 32 12.44 -9.69 -8.53
C ASN A 32 11.76 -10.85 -7.78
N ASN A 33 10.82 -11.52 -8.45
CA ASN A 33 10.08 -12.63 -7.80
C ASN A 33 11.02 -13.75 -7.33
N GLU A 34 12.09 -14.03 -8.06
CA GLU A 34 13.12 -15.03 -7.73
C GLU A 34 13.94 -14.66 -6.47
N ASP A 35 14.05 -13.37 -6.16
CA ASP A 35 14.79 -12.87 -4.97
C ASP A 35 13.99 -13.04 -3.67
N PHE A 36 12.69 -13.31 -3.76
CA PHE A 36 11.83 -13.50 -2.58
C PHE A 36 12.23 -14.71 -1.75
N ASP A 37 12.58 -15.82 -2.41
CA ASP A 37 12.94 -17.08 -1.75
C ASP A 37 14.46 -17.21 -1.50
N ASP A 38 15.29 -16.24 -1.92
CA ASP A 38 16.74 -16.27 -1.71
C ASP A 38 17.13 -15.55 -0.41
N ASP A 39 17.45 -16.32 0.64
CA ASP A 39 17.88 -15.81 1.96
C ASP A 39 19.24 -15.08 1.93
N ARG A 40 19.98 -15.12 0.82
CA ARG A 40 21.24 -14.38 0.63
C ARG A 40 20.99 -12.95 0.15
N LYS A 41 19.78 -12.66 -0.34
CA LYS A 41 19.40 -11.33 -0.78
C LYS A 41 18.97 -10.51 0.42
N ASP A 42 19.76 -9.49 0.70
CA ASP A 42 19.50 -8.49 1.73
C ASP A 42 18.21 -7.71 1.43
N ALA A 43 17.43 -7.46 2.46
CA ALA A 43 16.17 -6.74 2.38
C ALA A 43 16.01 -5.76 3.56
N GLY A 44 14.84 -5.14 3.68
CA GLY A 44 14.62 -4.12 4.70
C GLY A 44 14.52 -4.70 6.11
N GLU A 45 15.01 -3.94 7.09
CA GLU A 45 14.77 -4.19 8.51
C GLU A 45 13.52 -3.46 8.98
N ILE A 46 12.77 -4.08 9.88
CA ILE A 46 11.62 -3.46 10.53
C ILE A 46 11.92 -3.21 12.00
N GLY A 47 11.91 -1.94 12.38
CA GLY A 47 12.04 -1.50 13.76
C GLY A 47 10.71 -1.53 14.50
N ALA A 48 10.77 -1.62 15.83
CA ALA A 48 9.58 -1.54 16.68
C ALA A 48 8.80 -0.23 16.44
N GLY A 49 7.48 -0.34 16.22
CA GLY A 49 6.61 0.81 15.95
C GLY A 49 6.68 1.32 14.51
N THR A 50 7.28 0.59 13.60
CA THR A 50 7.30 0.91 12.18
C THR A 50 6.17 0.18 11.46
N ASP A 51 5.40 0.92 10.65
CA ASP A 51 4.39 0.39 9.75
C ASP A 51 4.81 0.66 8.29
N VAL A 52 4.58 -0.31 7.42
CA VAL A 52 4.81 -0.17 5.97
C VAL A 52 3.48 -0.37 5.25
N VAL A 53 3.12 0.58 4.39
CA VAL A 53 1.90 0.54 3.60
C VAL A 53 2.25 0.43 2.13
N ALA A 54 1.81 -0.64 1.48
CA ALA A 54 1.86 -0.80 0.03
C ALA A 54 0.43 -0.71 -0.53
N LEU A 55 0.24 0.17 -1.51
CA LEU A 55 -1.05 0.36 -2.18
C LEU A 55 -1.00 -0.22 -3.58
N PHE A 56 -2.02 -0.98 -3.93
CA PHE A 56 -2.17 -1.53 -5.29
C PHE A 56 -3.48 -1.04 -5.89
N GLU A 57 -3.41 -0.63 -7.13
CA GLU A 57 -4.58 -0.48 -7.99
C GLU A 57 -4.83 -1.82 -8.66
N ILE A 58 -6.07 -2.28 -8.63
CA ILE A 58 -6.47 -3.55 -9.25
C ILE A 58 -7.63 -3.33 -10.21
N GLU A 59 -7.62 -4.05 -11.33
CA GLU A 59 -8.75 -4.16 -12.25
C GLU A 59 -9.38 -5.53 -12.03
N PRO A 60 -10.63 -5.61 -11.53
CA PRO A 60 -11.29 -6.90 -11.30
C PRO A 60 -11.71 -7.56 -12.61
N VAL A 61 -11.73 -8.89 -12.62
CA VAL A 61 -12.33 -9.66 -13.70
C VAL A 61 -13.84 -9.47 -13.69
N SER A 62 -14.41 -9.16 -14.86
CA SER A 62 -15.87 -9.05 -15.04
C SER A 62 -16.53 -10.44 -15.05
N GLY A 63 -17.67 -10.58 -14.38
CA GLY A 63 -18.45 -11.82 -14.41
C GLY A 63 -17.78 -12.98 -13.64
N ARG A 64 -17.16 -12.70 -12.50
CA ARG A 64 -16.55 -13.72 -11.63
C ARG A 64 -17.52 -14.85 -11.30
N VAL A 65 -17.01 -16.08 -11.36
CA VAL A 65 -17.80 -17.29 -11.06
C VAL A 65 -18.00 -17.44 -9.55
N ASP A 66 -16.94 -17.17 -8.75
CA ASP A 66 -16.98 -17.20 -7.30
C ASP A 66 -16.82 -15.79 -6.71
N PRO A 67 -17.91 -15.21 -6.15
CA PRO A 67 -17.87 -13.89 -5.54
C PRO A 67 -17.04 -13.86 -4.23
N HIS A 68 -16.72 -15.01 -3.64
CA HIS A 68 -15.98 -15.12 -2.39
C HIS A 68 -14.51 -15.55 -2.60
N ALA A 69 -14.08 -15.75 -3.84
CA ALA A 69 -12.71 -16.07 -4.13
C ALA A 69 -11.77 -14.98 -3.62
N SER A 70 -10.69 -15.37 -2.93
CA SER A 70 -9.66 -14.43 -2.47
C SER A 70 -9.02 -13.72 -3.66
N PRO A 71 -8.99 -12.39 -3.68
CA PRO A 71 -8.37 -11.64 -4.77
C PRO A 71 -6.84 -11.72 -4.75
N PHE A 72 -6.23 -11.95 -3.59
CA PHE A 72 -4.78 -12.05 -3.45
C PHE A 72 -4.38 -12.79 -2.17
N GLU A 73 -3.13 -13.23 -2.16
CA GLU A 73 -2.43 -13.76 -1.01
C GLU A 73 -1.22 -12.86 -0.71
N VAL A 74 -1.04 -12.50 0.55
CA VAL A 74 0.16 -11.79 1.04
C VAL A 74 1.11 -12.82 1.62
N ARG A 75 2.36 -12.79 1.16
CA ARG A 75 3.47 -13.60 1.65
C ARG A 75 4.54 -12.67 2.22
N ILE A 76 4.93 -12.91 3.47
CA ILE A 76 5.99 -12.15 4.13
C ILE A 76 7.05 -13.13 4.58
N ARG A 77 8.25 -12.95 4.09
CA ARG A 77 9.45 -13.68 4.52
C ARG A 77 10.29 -12.75 5.37
N TYR A 78 10.75 -13.22 6.52
CA TYR A 78 11.54 -12.42 7.44
C TYR A 78 12.44 -13.32 8.29
N LYS A 79 13.51 -12.75 8.84
CA LYS A 79 14.34 -13.37 9.87
C LYS A 79 14.03 -12.74 11.23
N GLU A 80 14.04 -13.55 12.29
CA GLU A 80 14.08 -12.97 13.64
C GLU A 80 15.47 -12.36 13.90
N PRO A 81 15.57 -11.31 14.72
CA PRO A 81 16.84 -10.64 14.96
C PRO A 81 17.95 -11.62 15.41
N GLY A 82 19.01 -11.67 14.63
CA GLY A 82 20.15 -12.57 14.89
C GLY A 82 20.02 -13.99 14.35
N GLU A 83 18.90 -14.34 13.71
CA GLU A 83 18.71 -15.64 13.07
C GLU A 83 19.21 -15.61 11.61
N SER A 84 19.71 -16.75 11.12
CA SER A 84 20.18 -16.90 9.74
C SER A 84 19.10 -17.46 8.79
N GLU A 85 18.12 -18.16 9.34
CA GLU A 85 17.04 -18.78 8.56
C GLU A 85 15.79 -17.91 8.57
N SER A 86 15.18 -17.75 7.40
CA SER A 86 13.94 -17.00 7.27
C SER A 86 12.72 -17.84 7.62
N LYS A 87 11.68 -17.15 8.08
CA LYS A 87 10.32 -17.67 8.30
C LYS A 87 9.38 -17.10 7.25
N LEU A 88 8.39 -17.89 6.85
CA LEU A 88 7.35 -17.47 5.92
C LEU A 88 6.02 -17.32 6.67
N PHE A 89 5.44 -16.13 6.56
CA PHE A 89 4.06 -15.85 6.96
C PHE A 89 3.22 -15.65 5.69
N THR A 90 2.06 -16.32 5.63
CA THR A 90 1.14 -16.22 4.50
C THR A 90 -0.26 -15.90 4.98
N LYS A 91 -0.94 -15.00 4.31
CA LYS A 91 -2.32 -14.64 4.60
C LYS A 91 -3.09 -14.32 3.34
N SER A 92 -4.19 -15.04 3.11
CA SER A 92 -5.20 -14.71 2.11
C SER A 92 -6.29 -13.85 2.74
N THR A 93 -6.94 -13.02 1.93
CA THR A 93 -8.10 -12.25 2.35
C THR A 93 -9.32 -12.64 1.52
N LEU A 94 -10.50 -12.57 2.13
CA LEU A 94 -11.74 -12.73 1.39
C LEU A 94 -12.10 -11.40 0.71
N ASP A 95 -12.63 -11.49 -0.51
CA ASP A 95 -13.29 -10.34 -1.12
C ASP A 95 -14.62 -10.10 -0.40
N THR A 96 -14.73 -9.01 0.31
CA THR A 96 -15.96 -8.59 0.97
C THR A 96 -16.91 -7.83 0.05
N GLY A 97 -16.53 -7.70 -1.23
CA GLY A 97 -17.28 -6.95 -2.24
C GLY A 97 -17.15 -5.42 -2.09
N PRO A 98 -17.88 -4.68 -2.96
CA PRO A 98 -17.80 -3.22 -3.00
C PRO A 98 -18.35 -2.53 -1.76
N ASP A 99 -19.12 -3.24 -0.94
CA ASP A 99 -19.77 -2.70 0.27
C ASP A 99 -18.87 -2.74 1.50
N GLY A 100 -17.67 -3.27 1.37
CA GLY A 100 -16.64 -3.19 2.41
C GLY A 100 -16.28 -1.73 2.61
N SER A 101 -16.71 -1.13 3.74
CA SER A 101 -16.33 0.23 4.09
C SER A 101 -14.82 0.31 4.26
N ALA A 102 -14.15 1.02 3.37
CA ALA A 102 -12.73 1.32 3.52
C ALA A 102 -12.48 2.03 4.87
N SER A 103 -11.45 1.62 5.58
CA SER A 103 -11.08 2.29 6.84
C SER A 103 -10.65 3.74 6.57
N THR A 104 -10.79 4.60 7.58
CA THR A 104 -10.28 5.98 7.51
C THR A 104 -8.78 6.01 7.26
N ASP A 105 -8.02 5.05 7.80
CA ASP A 105 -6.57 4.95 7.59
C ASP A 105 -6.24 4.62 6.13
N PHE A 106 -6.99 3.69 5.53
CA PHE A 106 -6.85 3.38 4.11
C PHE A 106 -7.17 4.60 3.23
N GLY A 107 -8.30 5.27 3.47
CA GLY A 107 -8.67 6.47 2.73
C GLY A 107 -7.64 7.61 2.87
N PHE A 108 -7.05 7.76 4.06
CA PHE A 108 -5.98 8.72 4.27
C PHE A 108 -4.71 8.33 3.49
N ALA A 109 -4.28 7.07 3.54
CA ALA A 109 -3.14 6.58 2.78
C ALA A 109 -3.31 6.76 1.27
N CYS A 110 -4.52 6.52 0.74
CA CYS A 110 -4.86 6.80 -0.67
C CYS A 110 -4.68 8.28 -1.01
N SER A 111 -5.04 9.21 -0.10
CA SER A 111 -4.81 10.64 -0.34
C SER A 111 -3.33 11.00 -0.44
N VAL A 112 -2.48 10.35 0.37
CA VAL A 112 -1.02 10.56 0.33
C VAL A 112 -0.43 10.05 -0.99
N ALA A 113 -0.83 8.86 -1.43
CA ALA A 113 -0.39 8.30 -2.70
C ALA A 113 -0.83 9.17 -3.90
N ALA A 114 -2.10 9.59 -3.93
CA ALA A 114 -2.64 10.45 -4.97
C ALA A 114 -1.89 11.80 -5.03
N PHE A 115 -1.54 12.39 -3.90
CA PHE A 115 -0.71 13.59 -3.88
C PHE A 115 0.70 13.33 -4.44
N GLY A 116 1.29 12.18 -4.11
CA GLY A 116 2.56 11.76 -4.69
C GLY A 116 2.51 11.65 -6.21
N HIS A 117 1.42 11.11 -6.78
CA HIS A 117 1.21 11.07 -8.23
C HIS A 117 1.09 12.47 -8.84
N LEU A 118 0.35 13.39 -8.20
CA LEU A 118 0.25 14.79 -8.64
C LEU A 118 1.62 15.49 -8.68
N LEU A 119 2.42 15.34 -7.60
CA LEU A 119 3.72 15.98 -7.51
C LEU A 119 4.72 15.49 -8.55
N ARG A 120 4.62 14.23 -8.96
CA ARG A 120 5.51 13.62 -9.97
C ARG A 120 5.00 13.76 -11.39
N ASN A 121 3.85 14.41 -11.62
CA ASN A 121 3.15 14.40 -12.91
C ASN A 121 3.04 12.97 -13.49
N SER A 122 2.65 12.02 -12.64
CA SER A 122 2.55 10.62 -13.01
C SER A 122 1.48 10.43 -14.10
N GLU A 123 1.75 9.57 -15.08
CA GLU A 123 0.76 9.12 -16.06
C GLU A 123 -0.45 8.43 -15.40
N TYR A 124 -0.29 7.98 -14.16
CA TYR A 124 -1.31 7.30 -13.37
C TYR A 124 -2.05 8.22 -12.39
N THR A 125 -1.99 9.52 -12.60
CA THR A 125 -2.71 10.49 -11.77
C THR A 125 -4.23 10.36 -11.94
N GLY A 126 -4.71 9.87 -13.09
CA GLY A 126 -6.12 9.80 -13.41
C GLY A 126 -6.79 11.16 -13.30
N ASP A 127 -7.99 11.20 -12.73
CA ASP A 127 -8.78 12.44 -12.54
C ASP A 127 -8.47 13.14 -11.20
N ALA A 128 -7.40 12.74 -10.50
CA ALA A 128 -7.05 13.34 -9.23
C ALA A 128 -6.61 14.80 -9.42
N THR A 129 -7.14 15.67 -8.58
CA THR A 129 -6.77 17.07 -8.47
C THR A 129 -6.37 17.38 -7.05
N ILE A 130 -5.66 18.48 -6.81
CA ILE A 130 -5.34 18.89 -5.43
C ILE A 130 -6.61 19.10 -4.59
N GLY A 131 -7.71 19.53 -5.19
CA GLY A 131 -9.01 19.69 -4.51
C GLY A 131 -9.58 18.33 -4.06
N THR A 132 -9.59 17.31 -4.96
CA THR A 132 -10.09 15.98 -4.62
C THR A 132 -9.22 15.27 -3.60
N VAL A 133 -7.89 15.42 -3.69
CA VAL A 133 -6.93 14.89 -2.71
C VAL A 133 -7.14 15.52 -1.33
N LEU A 134 -7.29 16.85 -1.27
CA LEU A 134 -7.54 17.56 -0.02
C LEU A 134 -8.87 17.12 0.62
N ALA A 135 -9.93 16.98 -0.18
CA ALA A 135 -11.22 16.51 0.31
C ALA A 135 -11.14 15.08 0.86
N LEU A 136 -10.41 14.18 0.17
CA LEU A 136 -10.19 12.81 0.62
C LEU A 136 -9.41 12.75 1.94
N ALA A 137 -8.33 13.54 2.07
CA ALA A 137 -7.55 13.63 3.29
C ALA A 137 -8.38 14.15 4.48
N GLN A 138 -9.17 15.21 4.27
CA GLN A 138 -10.02 15.78 5.30
C GLN A 138 -11.13 14.81 5.77
N LYS A 139 -11.79 14.13 4.81
CA LYS A 139 -12.81 13.12 5.11
C LYS A 139 -12.25 11.97 5.95
N ASN A 140 -10.98 11.62 5.73
CA ASN A 140 -10.33 10.47 6.32
C ASN A 140 -9.26 10.86 7.37
N LEU A 141 -9.38 12.04 7.97
CA LEU A 141 -8.43 12.48 9.00
C LEU A 141 -8.31 11.47 10.14
N GLY A 142 -9.44 10.94 10.61
CA GLY A 142 -9.46 9.95 11.68
C GLY A 142 -8.80 10.43 12.96
N ARG A 143 -8.26 9.48 13.74
CA ARG A 143 -7.51 9.76 14.96
C ARG A 143 -6.08 10.18 14.61
N ASP A 144 -5.66 11.33 15.12
CA ASP A 144 -4.34 11.92 14.81
C ASP A 144 -3.61 12.41 16.08
N PRO A 145 -3.18 11.49 16.97
CA PRO A 145 -2.58 11.88 18.25
C PRO A 145 -1.25 12.64 18.11
N GLY A 146 -0.55 12.44 17.01
CA GLY A 146 0.71 13.13 16.69
C GLY A 146 0.56 14.40 15.89
N GLY A 147 -0.65 14.72 15.38
CA GLY A 147 -0.91 15.90 14.55
C GLY A 147 -0.35 15.81 13.12
N TYR A 148 0.27 14.69 12.72
CA TYR A 148 0.91 14.53 11.42
C TYR A 148 -0.08 14.59 10.24
N ARG A 149 -1.28 14.04 10.42
CA ARG A 149 -2.31 14.08 9.38
C ARG A 149 -2.85 15.49 9.19
N GLN A 150 -3.01 16.23 10.28
CA GLN A 150 -3.41 17.63 10.23
C GLN A 150 -2.33 18.51 9.60
N GLU A 151 -1.06 18.22 9.87
CA GLU A 151 0.07 18.89 9.22
C GLU A 151 0.08 18.62 7.71
N TYR A 152 -0.11 17.37 7.30
CA TYR A 152 -0.26 16.99 5.89
C TYR A 152 -1.41 17.75 5.20
N ILE A 153 -2.59 17.84 5.82
CA ILE A 153 -3.72 18.62 5.29
C ILE A 153 -3.33 20.11 5.14
N SER A 154 -2.57 20.64 6.07
CA SER A 154 -2.08 22.02 6.01
C SER A 154 -1.10 22.22 4.86
N LEU A 155 -0.26 21.21 4.58
CA LEU A 155 0.63 21.17 3.41
C LEU A 155 -0.16 21.17 2.09
N LEU A 156 -1.19 20.35 1.98
CA LEU A 156 -2.07 20.31 0.80
C LEU A 156 -2.73 21.67 0.52
N LYS A 157 -3.24 22.33 1.56
CA LYS A 157 -3.82 23.69 1.44
C LYS A 157 -2.79 24.72 0.99
N LYS A 158 -1.54 24.59 1.44
CA LYS A 158 -0.44 25.46 1.03
C LYS A 158 -0.09 25.23 -0.44
N TYR A 159 0.03 23.96 -0.84
CA TYR A 159 0.27 23.59 -2.24
C TYR A 159 -0.84 24.11 -3.15
N GLN A 160 -2.10 23.91 -2.78
CA GLN A 160 -3.25 24.40 -3.55
C GLN A 160 -3.19 25.90 -3.84
N ARG A 161 -2.73 26.70 -2.88
CA ARG A 161 -2.59 28.17 -3.06
C ARG A 161 -1.41 28.56 -3.94
N LEU A 162 -0.40 27.72 -4.06
CA LEU A 162 0.80 28.00 -4.86
C LEU A 162 0.67 27.49 -6.30
N ALA A 163 -0.15 26.48 -6.53
CA ALA A 163 -0.34 25.83 -7.82
C ALA A 163 -1.55 26.37 -8.61
N GLY A 164 -2.40 27.19 -8.01
CA GLY A 164 -3.52 27.89 -8.65
C GLY A 164 -3.17 29.34 -8.82
#